data_c9252f06dffc56c93fa743c376f28754
#
_entry.id   c9252f06dffc56c93fa743c376f28754
#
_cell.length_a   1.000
_cell.length_b   1.000
_cell.length_c   1.000
_cell.angle_alpha   90.00
_cell.angle_beta   90.00
_cell.angle_gamma   90.00
#
_symmetry.space_group_name_H-M   'P 1'
#
loop_
_entity.id
_entity.type
_entity.pdbx_description
1 polymer ?
#
loop_
_entity_poly.entity_id
_entity_poly.type
_entity_poly.pdbx_seq_one_letter_code
_entity_poly.pdbx_strand_id
1 'polypeptide(L)'
;MRSEKEMMELILSVARKDERIRAVYMNGSRTNPNVKKDIFQDYDIVYVVKENRPFYEDERWIDRFGERLYMQCPEKMDKDRGQAVDLDQCFGWLMQFQDGNRLDLHVVPVEKANVMEDKLCVILLDKDHILPSIQPPTDEDLLDQKAFRAGVSGLCK
;
A
#
# COMPACT_ATOMS: atom_id res chain seq x y z
N MET A 1 -5.92 -2.26 -20.61
CA MET A 1 -5.89 -1.86 -19.18
C MET A 1 -6.45 -2.98 -18.32
N ARG A 2 -5.72 -3.39 -17.30
CA ARG A 2 -6.23 -4.37 -16.35
C ARG A 2 -7.38 -3.77 -15.55
N SER A 3 -8.43 -4.57 -15.32
CA SER A 3 -9.57 -4.16 -14.52
C SER A 3 -9.23 -4.08 -13.04
N GLU A 4 -10.11 -3.46 -12.25
CA GLU A 4 -9.97 -3.46 -10.79
C GLU A 4 -9.90 -4.88 -10.24
N LYS A 5 -10.72 -5.78 -10.75
CA LYS A 5 -10.71 -7.18 -10.36
C LYS A 5 -9.37 -7.83 -10.64
N GLU A 6 -8.81 -7.61 -11.83
CA GLU A 6 -7.51 -8.16 -12.21
C GLU A 6 -6.37 -7.60 -11.34
N MET A 7 -6.40 -6.30 -11.04
CA MET A 7 -5.41 -5.69 -10.17
C MET A 7 -5.50 -6.25 -8.75
N MET A 8 -6.70 -6.36 -8.21
CA MET A 8 -6.90 -6.89 -6.86
C MET A 8 -6.52 -8.35 -6.75
N GLU A 9 -6.85 -9.17 -7.76
CA GLU A 9 -6.44 -10.58 -7.81
C GLU A 9 -4.92 -10.72 -7.84
N LEU A 10 -4.24 -9.88 -8.61
CA LEU A 10 -2.79 -9.89 -8.68
C LEU A 10 -2.17 -9.52 -7.31
N ILE A 11 -2.64 -8.44 -6.72
CA ILE A 11 -2.15 -7.95 -5.43
C ILE A 11 -2.32 -9.03 -4.35
N LEU A 12 -3.49 -9.65 -4.27
CA LEU A 12 -3.78 -10.67 -3.27
C LEU A 12 -3.08 -11.99 -3.57
N SER A 13 -2.94 -12.36 -4.85
CA SER A 13 -2.23 -13.55 -5.27
C SER A 13 -0.76 -13.51 -4.85
N VAL A 14 -0.09 -12.39 -5.06
CA VAL A 14 1.30 -12.20 -4.64
C VAL A 14 1.42 -12.37 -3.12
N ALA A 15 0.52 -11.76 -2.37
CA ALA A 15 0.53 -11.85 -0.92
C ALA A 15 0.27 -13.27 -0.40
N ARG A 16 -0.68 -13.97 -1.01
CA ARG A 16 -1.03 -15.35 -0.59
C ARG A 16 0.12 -16.32 -0.81
N LYS A 17 0.86 -16.15 -1.90
CA LYS A 17 1.95 -17.06 -2.29
C LYS A 17 3.25 -16.78 -1.57
N ASP A 18 3.43 -15.60 -1.00
CA ASP A 18 4.66 -15.19 -0.33
C ASP A 18 4.48 -15.28 1.19
N GLU A 19 5.15 -16.25 1.82
CA GLU A 19 5.09 -16.45 3.26
C GLU A 19 5.59 -15.26 4.07
N ARG A 20 6.43 -14.43 3.48
CA ARG A 20 6.96 -13.24 4.15
C ARG A 20 5.89 -12.16 4.32
N ILE A 21 4.84 -12.19 3.49
CA ILE A 21 3.73 -11.26 3.57
C ILE A 21 2.65 -11.86 4.45
N ARG A 22 2.37 -11.21 5.59
CA ARG A 22 1.46 -11.75 6.61
C ARG A 22 0.09 -11.12 6.59
N ALA A 23 -0.02 -9.90 6.07
CA ALA A 23 -1.32 -9.23 5.96
C ALA A 23 -1.26 -8.21 4.82
N VAL A 24 -2.43 -7.80 4.35
CA VAL A 24 -2.60 -6.79 3.31
C VAL A 24 -3.75 -5.89 3.69
N TYR A 25 -3.55 -4.59 3.63
CA TYR A 25 -4.65 -3.66 3.75
C TYR A 25 -4.55 -2.57 2.67
N MET A 26 -5.69 -1.94 2.41
CA MET A 26 -5.80 -0.92 1.38
C MET A 26 -6.28 0.38 2.00
N ASN A 27 -5.60 1.46 1.69
CA ASN A 27 -5.96 2.81 2.09
C ASN A 27 -6.45 3.61 0.89
N GLY A 28 -7.00 4.78 1.16
CA GLY A 28 -7.27 5.78 0.15
C GLY A 28 -8.69 5.79 -0.37
N SER A 29 -8.90 6.48 -1.48
CA SER A 29 -10.23 6.78 -2.00
C SER A 29 -11.03 5.55 -2.44
N ARG A 30 -10.36 4.46 -2.79
CA ARG A 30 -11.04 3.22 -3.21
C ARG A 30 -11.83 2.56 -2.08
N THR A 31 -11.51 2.87 -0.83
CA THR A 31 -12.23 2.33 0.32
C THR A 31 -13.53 3.08 0.61
N ASN A 32 -13.73 4.23 -0.01
CA ASN A 32 -14.89 5.08 0.21
C ASN A 32 -15.98 4.74 -0.80
N PRO A 33 -17.13 4.16 -0.36
CA PRO A 33 -18.20 3.77 -1.28
C PRO A 33 -18.93 4.97 -1.92
N ASN A 34 -18.80 6.15 -1.36
CA ASN A 34 -19.45 7.36 -1.86
C ASN A 34 -18.63 8.08 -2.93
N VAL A 35 -17.38 7.70 -3.14
CA VAL A 35 -16.54 8.29 -4.17
C VAL A 35 -16.76 7.56 -5.48
N LYS A 36 -17.04 8.32 -6.56
CA LYS A 36 -17.16 7.75 -7.88
C LYS A 36 -15.84 7.12 -8.30
N LYS A 37 -15.89 5.84 -8.65
CA LYS A 37 -14.70 5.13 -9.11
C LYS A 37 -14.28 5.63 -10.49
N ASP A 38 -13.04 6.08 -10.58
CA ASP A 38 -12.40 6.49 -11.82
C ASP A 38 -11.47 5.37 -12.27
N ILE A 39 -11.36 5.16 -13.58
CA ILE A 39 -10.42 4.18 -14.15
C ILE A 39 -8.97 4.54 -13.83
N PHE A 40 -8.69 5.79 -13.48
CA PHE A 40 -7.34 6.25 -13.12
C PHE A 40 -7.11 6.32 -11.61
N GLN A 41 -8.02 5.76 -10.81
CA GLN A 41 -7.83 5.73 -9.36
C GLN A 41 -6.61 4.91 -8.97
N ASP A 42 -5.85 5.45 -8.01
CA ASP A 42 -4.68 4.80 -7.48
C ASP A 42 -5.06 3.66 -6.52
N TYR A 43 -4.23 2.63 -6.50
CA TYR A 43 -4.31 1.57 -5.49
C TYR A 43 -3.27 1.87 -4.42
N ASP A 44 -3.70 2.14 -3.20
CA ASP A 44 -2.83 2.36 -2.04
C ASP A 44 -2.81 1.09 -1.20
N ILE A 45 -1.78 0.28 -1.38
CA ILE A 45 -1.68 -1.05 -0.76
C ILE A 45 -0.51 -1.07 0.22
N VAL A 46 -0.74 -1.68 1.37
CA VAL A 46 0.33 -1.96 2.34
C VAL A 46 0.40 -3.47 2.56
N TYR A 47 1.58 -4.02 2.34
CA TYR A 47 1.91 -5.39 2.71
C TYR A 47 2.58 -5.36 4.08
N VAL A 48 1.97 -6.04 5.04
CA VAL A 48 2.57 -6.26 6.35
C VAL A 48 3.44 -7.50 6.26
N VAL A 49 4.73 -7.33 6.47
CA VAL A 49 5.73 -8.36 6.20
C VAL A 49 6.55 -8.66 7.44
N LYS A 50 7.26 -9.79 7.41
CA LYS A 50 8.18 -10.17 8.51
C LYS A 50 9.35 -9.21 8.59
N GLU A 51 9.96 -8.90 7.44
CA GLU A 51 11.07 -7.96 7.32
C GLU A 51 11.00 -7.25 5.98
N ASN A 52 11.32 -5.95 5.95
CA ASN A 52 11.31 -5.19 4.70
C ASN A 52 12.52 -5.49 3.82
N ARG A 53 13.65 -5.81 4.43
CA ARG A 53 14.95 -5.91 3.74
C ARG A 53 14.93 -6.84 2.52
N PRO A 54 14.39 -8.07 2.60
CA PRO A 54 14.37 -8.97 1.44
C PRO A 54 13.63 -8.39 0.24
N PHE A 55 12.69 -7.48 0.48
CA PHE A 55 11.91 -6.85 -0.59
C PHE A 55 12.65 -5.71 -1.27
N TYR A 56 13.23 -4.79 -0.48
CA TYR A 56 13.89 -3.64 -1.09
C TYR A 56 15.30 -3.93 -1.60
N GLU A 57 15.93 -4.99 -1.14
CA GLU A 57 17.22 -5.43 -1.67
C GLU A 57 17.07 -6.23 -2.98
N ASP A 58 15.91 -6.82 -3.22
CA ASP A 58 15.61 -7.55 -4.46
C ASP A 58 14.95 -6.60 -5.46
N GLU A 59 15.75 -5.99 -6.31
CA GLU A 59 15.27 -5.01 -7.28
C GLU A 59 14.27 -5.60 -8.30
N ARG A 60 14.24 -6.91 -8.47
CA ARG A 60 13.35 -7.58 -9.42
C ARG A 60 12.04 -8.03 -8.81
N TRP A 61 11.94 -8.05 -7.49
CA TRP A 61 10.70 -8.50 -6.84
C TRP A 61 9.48 -7.70 -7.31
N ILE A 62 9.65 -6.39 -7.47
CA ILE A 62 8.56 -5.49 -7.84
C ILE A 62 8.09 -5.65 -9.29
N ASP A 63 8.88 -6.28 -10.15
CA ASP A 63 8.54 -6.45 -11.57
C ASP A 63 7.30 -7.31 -11.78
N ARG A 64 6.92 -8.11 -10.82
CA ARG A 64 5.76 -9.01 -10.91
C ARG A 64 4.42 -8.30 -11.05
N PHE A 65 4.35 -7.00 -10.76
CA PHE A 65 3.10 -6.25 -10.84
C PHE A 65 2.79 -5.70 -12.24
N GLY A 66 3.72 -5.80 -13.17
CA GLY A 66 3.49 -5.41 -14.55
C GLY A 66 4.57 -4.48 -15.11
N GLU A 67 4.43 -4.15 -16.41
CA GLU A 67 5.35 -3.23 -17.07
C GLU A 67 5.07 -1.80 -16.64
N ARG A 68 6.11 -1.11 -16.19
CA ARG A 68 6.02 0.23 -15.65
C ARG A 68 6.43 1.28 -16.66
N LEU A 69 5.71 2.41 -16.66
CA LEU A 69 6.16 3.64 -17.32
C LEU A 69 7.23 4.31 -16.48
N TYR A 70 7.01 4.37 -15.17
CA TYR A 70 8.02 4.86 -14.23
C TYR A 70 7.75 4.30 -12.83
N MET A 71 8.75 4.46 -11.96
CA MET A 71 8.66 4.06 -10.56
C MET A 71 9.49 5.03 -9.71
N GLN A 72 8.95 5.38 -8.54
CA GLN A 72 9.66 6.16 -7.53
C GLN A 72 9.69 5.37 -6.22
N CYS A 73 10.80 5.47 -5.50
CA CYS A 73 10.94 4.91 -4.16
C CYS A 73 11.26 6.07 -3.21
N PRO A 74 10.24 6.73 -2.63
CA PRO A 74 10.44 7.96 -1.87
C PRO A 74 11.40 7.81 -0.69
N GLU A 75 11.30 6.71 0.05
CA GLU A 75 12.14 6.49 1.22
C GLU A 75 13.61 6.32 0.84
N LYS A 76 13.86 5.60 -0.25
CA LYS A 76 15.22 5.43 -0.79
C LYS A 76 15.79 6.77 -1.27
N MET A 77 14.97 7.56 -1.94
CA MET A 77 15.37 8.88 -2.42
C MET A 77 15.72 9.81 -1.26
N ASP A 78 14.91 9.80 -0.21
CA ASP A 78 15.16 10.60 0.99
C ASP A 78 16.45 10.17 1.69
N LYS A 79 16.70 8.87 1.80
CA LYS A 79 17.91 8.34 2.39
C LYS A 79 19.16 8.75 1.58
N ASP A 80 19.06 8.66 0.25
CA ASP A 80 20.16 9.04 -0.64
C ASP A 80 20.47 10.54 -0.57
N ARG A 81 19.49 11.36 -0.15
CA ARG A 81 19.64 12.81 0.08
C ARG A 81 20.16 13.14 1.48
N GLY A 82 20.47 12.13 2.29
CA GLY A 82 21.01 12.31 3.62
C GLY A 82 19.97 12.47 4.72
N GLN A 83 18.70 12.21 4.44
CA GLN A 83 17.65 12.25 5.46
C GLN A 83 17.68 10.99 6.33
N ALA A 84 17.27 11.12 7.59
CA ALA A 84 17.23 10.02 8.54
C ALA A 84 15.98 9.17 8.30
N VAL A 85 16.05 8.27 7.30
CA VAL A 85 14.97 7.37 6.94
C VAL A 85 15.41 5.94 7.18
N ASP A 86 14.56 5.15 7.85
CA ASP A 86 14.80 3.73 8.10
C ASP A 86 13.98 2.88 7.13
N LEU A 87 14.64 2.31 6.13
CA LEU A 87 14.00 1.46 5.14
C LEU A 87 13.43 0.17 5.75
N ASP A 88 13.95 -0.26 6.89
CA ASP A 88 13.46 -1.44 7.59
C ASP A 88 12.12 -1.20 8.31
N GLN A 89 11.73 0.06 8.49
CA GLN A 89 10.43 0.42 9.08
C GLN A 89 9.36 0.69 8.05
N CYS A 90 9.74 1.26 6.92
CA CYS A 90 8.81 1.50 5.82
C CYS A 90 9.60 1.64 4.52
N PHE A 91 9.13 0.99 3.47
CA PHE A 91 9.65 1.14 2.13
C PHE A 91 8.50 1.08 1.15
N GLY A 92 8.53 1.92 0.11
CA GLY A 92 7.45 1.97 -0.86
C GLY A 92 7.92 2.12 -2.28
N TRP A 93 7.08 1.65 -3.19
CA TRP A 93 7.22 1.81 -4.62
C TRP A 93 5.98 2.52 -5.14
N LEU A 94 6.17 3.69 -5.72
CA LEU A 94 5.10 4.43 -6.39
C LEU A 94 5.23 4.16 -7.88
N MET A 95 4.31 3.35 -8.43
CA MET A 95 4.42 2.85 -9.79
C MET A 95 3.28 3.31 -10.65
N GLN A 96 3.60 3.72 -11.88
CA GLN A 96 2.60 3.87 -12.93
C GLN A 96 2.90 2.86 -14.03
N PHE A 97 1.89 2.06 -14.37
CA PHE A 97 2.02 1.00 -15.36
C PHE A 97 1.65 1.50 -16.75
N GLN A 98 2.13 0.78 -17.76
CA GLN A 98 1.84 1.10 -19.16
C GLN A 98 0.36 0.98 -19.50
N ASP A 99 -0.38 0.17 -18.75
CA ASP A 99 -1.81 0.01 -18.95
C ASP A 99 -2.67 1.12 -18.30
N GLY A 100 -2.03 2.13 -17.70
CA GLY A 100 -2.72 3.24 -17.08
C GLY A 100 -3.03 3.09 -15.59
N ASN A 101 -2.88 1.89 -15.03
CA ASN A 101 -3.06 1.68 -13.58
C ASN A 101 -1.90 2.28 -12.80
N ARG A 102 -2.19 2.68 -11.57
CA ARG A 102 -1.19 3.18 -10.63
C ARG A 102 -1.28 2.41 -9.32
N LEU A 103 -0.14 1.93 -8.85
CA LEU A 103 -0.05 1.19 -7.59
C LEU A 103 1.00 1.84 -6.70
N ASP A 104 0.55 2.32 -5.55
CA ASP A 104 1.40 2.78 -4.48
C ASP A 104 1.50 1.64 -3.47
N LEU A 105 2.61 0.92 -3.49
CA LEU A 105 2.81 -0.25 -2.67
C LEU A 105 3.86 0.03 -1.60
N HIS A 106 3.50 -0.25 -0.35
CA HIS A 106 4.41 -0.12 0.78
C HIS A 106 4.57 -1.46 1.48
N VAL A 107 5.73 -1.67 2.07
CA VAL A 107 5.99 -2.79 2.99
C VAL A 107 6.33 -2.24 4.36
N VAL A 108 5.71 -2.79 5.38
CA VAL A 108 5.97 -2.44 6.78
C VAL A 108 6.10 -3.71 7.59
N PRO A 109 7.01 -3.77 8.57
CA PRO A 109 7.11 -4.95 9.42
C PRO A 109 5.89 -5.07 10.34
N VAL A 110 5.64 -6.27 10.82
CA VAL A 110 4.46 -6.58 11.65
C VAL A 110 4.34 -5.63 12.85
N GLU A 111 5.45 -5.33 13.52
CA GLU A 111 5.46 -4.45 14.70
C GLU A 111 5.14 -2.98 14.38
N LYS A 112 5.19 -2.60 13.11
CA LYS A 112 4.88 -1.23 12.66
C LYS A 112 3.54 -1.13 11.93
N ALA A 113 2.79 -2.22 11.83
CA ALA A 113 1.50 -2.22 11.17
C ALA A 113 0.49 -1.45 12.02
N ASN A 114 0.22 -0.21 11.65
CA ASN A 114 -0.68 0.65 12.39
C ASN A 114 -1.89 1.05 11.55
N VAL A 115 -2.82 0.12 11.45
CA VAL A 115 -4.05 0.29 10.67
C VAL A 115 -5.02 1.25 11.35
N MET A 116 -4.92 1.39 12.67
CA MET A 116 -5.89 2.15 13.47
C MET A 116 -5.82 3.66 13.26
N GLU A 117 -4.70 4.17 12.76
CA GLU A 117 -4.56 5.61 12.51
C GLU A 117 -5.37 6.07 11.31
N ASP A 118 -5.82 5.12 10.49
CA ASP A 118 -6.43 5.42 9.21
C ASP A 118 -7.82 4.79 9.12
N LYS A 119 -8.84 5.63 9.27
CA LYS A 119 -10.23 5.18 9.27
C LYS A 119 -10.75 4.79 7.90
N LEU A 120 -10.10 5.25 6.83
CA LEU A 120 -10.43 4.85 5.46
C LEU A 120 -9.52 3.72 4.99
N CYS A 121 -9.50 2.63 5.77
CA CYS A 121 -8.67 1.48 5.55
C CYS A 121 -9.50 0.20 5.52
N VAL A 122 -9.19 -0.69 4.60
CA VAL A 122 -9.86 -1.99 4.47
C VAL A 122 -8.82 -3.10 4.56
N ILE A 123 -9.03 -4.05 5.46
CA ILE A 123 -8.21 -5.25 5.55
C ILE A 123 -8.60 -6.19 4.42
N LEU A 124 -7.64 -6.53 3.56
CA LEU A 124 -7.86 -7.44 2.44
C LEU A 124 -7.43 -8.88 2.76
N LEU A 125 -6.42 -9.03 3.60
CA LEU A 125 -5.88 -10.33 3.98
C LEU A 125 -5.19 -10.20 5.34
N ASP A 126 -5.47 -11.12 6.24
CA ASP A 126 -4.82 -11.17 7.56
C ASP A 126 -4.62 -12.64 7.95
N LYS A 127 -3.45 -13.18 7.58
CA LYS A 127 -3.15 -14.61 7.77
C LYS A 127 -3.04 -15.01 9.23
N ASP A 128 -2.56 -14.10 10.07
CA ASP A 128 -2.24 -14.38 11.48
C ASP A 128 -3.18 -13.65 12.44
N HIS A 129 -4.21 -12.99 11.92
CA HIS A 129 -5.14 -12.18 12.73
C HIS A 129 -4.40 -11.14 13.58
N ILE A 130 -3.41 -10.49 12.99
CA ILE A 130 -2.54 -9.53 13.67
C ILE A 130 -3.03 -8.09 13.56
N LEU A 131 -3.93 -7.81 12.60
CA LEU A 131 -4.48 -6.48 12.41
C LEU A 131 -5.70 -6.28 13.30
N PRO A 132 -5.87 -5.09 13.88
CA PRO A 132 -7.06 -4.79 14.67
C PRO A 132 -8.32 -4.76 13.80
N SER A 133 -9.47 -5.07 14.42
CA SER A 133 -10.75 -4.93 13.75
C SER A 133 -10.98 -3.48 13.36
N ILE A 134 -11.30 -3.26 12.08
CA ILE A 134 -11.57 -1.92 11.57
C ILE A 134 -13.08 -1.72 11.52
N GLN A 135 -13.54 -0.63 12.13
CA GLN A 135 -14.94 -0.21 12.04
C GLN A 135 -15.18 0.39 10.65
N PRO A 136 -16.36 0.19 10.05
CA PRO A 136 -16.67 0.87 8.81
C PRO A 136 -16.54 2.39 8.97
N PRO A 137 -16.07 3.12 7.94
CA PRO A 137 -15.94 4.56 8.04
C PRO A 137 -17.31 5.22 8.26
N THR A 138 -17.33 6.25 9.10
CA THR A 138 -18.52 7.08 9.33
C THR A 138 -18.64 8.12 8.23
N ASP A 139 -19.79 8.80 8.16
CA ASP A 139 -19.97 9.90 7.20
C ASP A 139 -18.96 11.02 7.44
N GLU A 140 -18.61 11.28 8.70
CA GLU A 140 -17.60 12.27 9.04
C GLU A 140 -16.22 11.87 8.50
N ASP A 141 -15.85 10.61 8.63
CA ASP A 141 -14.59 10.09 8.11
C ASP A 141 -14.51 10.24 6.58
N LEU A 142 -15.64 10.05 5.91
CA LEU A 142 -15.71 10.17 4.46
C LEU A 142 -15.59 11.63 4.00
N LEU A 143 -16.05 12.58 4.79
CA LEU A 143 -15.93 14.01 4.49
C LEU A 143 -14.50 14.51 4.64
N ASP A 144 -13.70 13.88 5.50
CA ASP A 144 -12.31 14.25 5.74
C ASP A 144 -11.32 13.59 4.78
N GLN A 145 -11.78 13.11 3.64
CA GLN A 145 -10.96 12.39 2.68
C GLN A 145 -9.71 13.15 2.22
N LYS A 146 -9.79 14.48 2.11
CA LYS A 146 -8.62 15.30 1.75
C LYS A 146 -7.53 15.24 2.82
N ALA A 147 -7.92 15.38 4.07
CA ALA A 147 -7.00 15.27 5.18
C ALA A 147 -6.38 13.87 5.28
N PHE A 148 -7.18 12.85 5.01
CA PHE A 148 -6.73 11.47 4.95
C PHE A 148 -5.62 11.28 3.92
N ARG A 149 -5.79 11.78 2.70
CA ARG A 149 -4.78 11.68 1.64
C ARG A 149 -3.46 12.35 2.02
N ALA A 150 -3.54 13.48 2.71
CA ALA A 150 -2.35 14.15 3.23
C ALA A 150 -1.67 13.31 4.33
N GLY A 151 -2.46 12.57 5.11
CA GLY A 151 -1.97 11.72 6.20
C GLY A 151 -1.32 10.42 5.75
N VAL A 152 -1.64 9.91 4.56
CA VAL A 152 -1.09 8.63 4.05
C VAL A 152 0.43 8.67 4.01
N SER A 153 1.02 9.78 3.58
CA SER A 153 2.47 9.93 3.57
C SER A 153 3.10 9.86 4.96
N GLY A 154 2.31 10.00 6.01
CA GLY A 154 2.76 9.88 7.39
C GLY A 154 3.04 8.46 7.85
N LEU A 155 2.55 7.42 7.13
CA LEU A 155 2.80 6.02 7.47
C LEU A 155 4.30 5.71 7.54
N CYS A 156 5.10 6.36 6.72
CA CYS A 156 6.52 6.09 6.58
C CYS A 156 7.42 7.07 7.35
N LYS A 157 6.83 7.89 8.18
CA LYS A 157 7.58 8.89 8.97
C LYS A 157 7.78 8.48 10.41
#